data_c5347df4a3f85bc9101edf7654f75c62
#
_entry.id   c5347df4a3f85bc9101edf7654f75c62
#
_cell.length_a   1.000
_cell.length_b   1.000
_cell.length_c   1.000
_cell.angle_alpha   90.00
_cell.angle_beta   90.00
_cell.angle_gamma   90.00
#
_symmetry.space_group_name_H-M   'P 1'
#
loop_
_entity.id
_entity.type
_entity.pdbx_description
1 polymer ?
#
loop_
_entity_poly.entity_id
_entity_poly.type
_entity_poly.pdbx_seq_one_letter_code
_entity_poly.pdbx_strand_id
1 'polypeptide(L)'
;MTIRSCEERTKRELDNAMRFLLREKPLEQIRVKDLAEVCGIRRQSFYYHFSDIYELFTWSIQRERRLVQAQQEKCLAWQQLILQILRRIDSNKAYYQTLLRISGQEGLREILGEVFCQTEIQTLAFYQKRYAGGWSSELEAQLSRIIRQRVDVTWILLTYWINSETAAERELLLSMLGPGGQDACAALLI
;
A
#
# COMPACT_ATOMS: atom_id res chain seq x y z
N MET A 1 4.40 -15.20 -27.53
CA MET A 1 3.79 -14.21 -26.61
C MET A 1 2.30 -14.50 -26.57
N THR A 2 1.76 -14.99 -25.45
CA THR A 2 0.36 -15.45 -25.36
C THR A 2 -0.58 -14.23 -25.29
N ILE A 3 -1.78 -14.30 -25.86
CA ILE A 3 -2.81 -13.23 -25.85
C ILE A 3 -3.04 -12.67 -24.43
N ARG A 4 -3.11 -13.53 -23.41
CA ARG A 4 -3.19 -13.14 -21.99
C ARG A 4 -2.05 -12.21 -21.51
N SER A 5 -0.85 -12.39 -22.03
CA SER A 5 0.31 -11.55 -21.69
C SER A 5 0.19 -10.14 -22.28
N CYS A 6 -0.45 -9.99 -23.45
CA CYS A 6 -0.68 -8.71 -24.09
C CYS A 6 -1.80 -7.93 -23.38
N GLU A 7 -2.90 -8.61 -23.01
CA GLU A 7 -4.02 -8.00 -22.28
C GLU A 7 -3.59 -7.46 -20.92
N GLU A 8 -2.82 -8.24 -20.16
CA GLU A 8 -2.33 -7.84 -18.84
C GLU A 8 -1.33 -6.66 -18.97
N ARG A 9 -0.56 -6.61 -20.03
CA ARG A 9 0.34 -5.50 -20.32
C ARG A 9 -0.45 -4.20 -20.55
N THR A 10 -1.48 -4.23 -21.41
CA THR A 10 -2.31 -3.05 -21.69
C THR A 10 -3.02 -2.55 -20.42
N LYS A 11 -3.55 -3.45 -19.57
CA LYS A 11 -4.14 -3.07 -18.28
C LYS A 11 -3.15 -2.35 -17.38
N ARG A 12 -1.88 -2.79 -17.35
CA ARG A 12 -0.81 -2.14 -16.58
C ARG A 12 -0.44 -0.78 -17.13
N GLU A 13 -0.38 -0.64 -18.44
CA GLU A 13 -0.11 0.63 -19.11
C GLU A 13 -1.21 1.65 -18.80
N LEU A 14 -2.49 1.23 -18.83
CA LEU A 14 -3.63 2.05 -18.45
C LEU A 14 -3.61 2.47 -16.98
N ASP A 15 -3.25 1.55 -16.07
CA ASP A 15 -3.09 1.87 -14.64
C ASP A 15 -1.96 2.87 -14.41
N ASN A 16 -0.82 2.70 -15.07
CA ASN A 16 0.29 3.64 -14.97
C ASN A 16 -0.08 5.03 -15.51
N ALA A 17 -0.83 5.08 -16.62
CA ALA A 17 -1.34 6.33 -17.19
C ALA A 17 -2.33 7.01 -16.22
N MET A 18 -3.23 6.26 -15.60
CA MET A 18 -4.15 6.77 -14.58
C MET A 18 -3.37 7.36 -13.39
N ARG A 19 -2.39 6.64 -12.86
CA ARG A 19 -1.54 7.13 -11.76
C ARG A 19 -0.75 8.39 -12.12
N PHE A 20 -0.31 8.51 -13.37
CA PHE A 20 0.34 9.71 -13.88
C PHE A 20 -0.65 10.89 -13.88
N LEU A 21 -1.85 10.72 -14.44
CA LEU A 21 -2.86 11.77 -14.51
C LEU A 21 -3.40 12.19 -13.14
N LEU A 22 -3.43 11.29 -12.15
CA LEU A 22 -3.82 11.60 -10.77
C LEU A 22 -2.90 12.61 -10.08
N ARG A 23 -1.69 12.84 -10.59
CA ARG A 23 -0.79 13.90 -10.09
C ARG A 23 -1.24 15.30 -10.51
N GLU A 24 -2.02 15.38 -11.59
CA GLU A 24 -2.44 16.65 -12.21
C GLU A 24 -3.91 16.98 -11.91
N LYS A 25 -4.76 15.96 -11.82
CA LYS A 25 -6.20 16.14 -11.68
C LYS A 25 -6.87 14.99 -10.94
N PRO A 26 -8.00 15.27 -10.22
CA PRO A 26 -8.73 14.24 -9.49
C PRO A 26 -9.36 13.20 -10.43
N LEU A 27 -9.63 11.99 -9.92
CA LEU A 27 -10.12 10.85 -10.69
C LEU A 27 -11.37 11.18 -11.50
N GLU A 28 -12.28 11.97 -10.94
CA GLU A 28 -13.56 12.37 -11.54
C GLU A 28 -13.39 13.25 -12.79
N GLN A 29 -12.24 13.88 -12.95
CA GLN A 29 -11.88 14.71 -14.11
C GLN A 29 -11.08 13.95 -15.17
N ILE A 30 -10.57 12.75 -14.83
CA ILE A 30 -9.88 11.91 -15.80
C ILE A 30 -10.91 11.28 -16.74
N ARG A 31 -10.67 11.39 -18.04
CA ARG A 31 -11.53 10.83 -19.07
C ARG A 31 -10.80 9.71 -19.81
N VAL A 32 -11.56 8.76 -20.37
CA VAL A 32 -11.00 7.69 -21.21
C VAL A 32 -10.16 8.24 -22.37
N LYS A 33 -10.50 9.45 -22.88
CA LYS A 33 -9.70 10.14 -23.88
C LYS A 33 -8.28 10.42 -23.38
N ASP A 34 -8.15 10.90 -22.16
CA ASP A 34 -6.86 11.30 -21.60
C ASP A 34 -5.96 10.05 -21.39
N LEU A 35 -6.53 8.96 -20.89
CA LEU A 35 -5.83 7.68 -20.75
C LEU A 35 -5.38 7.10 -22.08
N ALA A 36 -6.27 7.13 -23.09
CA ALA A 36 -5.98 6.64 -24.43
C ALA A 36 -4.84 7.43 -25.08
N GLU A 37 -4.82 8.75 -24.88
CA GLU A 37 -3.79 9.66 -25.38
C GLU A 37 -2.42 9.38 -24.73
N VAL A 38 -2.38 9.26 -23.40
CA VAL A 38 -1.15 8.93 -22.65
C VAL A 38 -0.60 7.57 -23.04
N CYS A 39 -1.46 6.56 -23.27
CA CYS A 39 -1.05 5.21 -23.67
C CYS A 39 -0.78 5.05 -25.16
N GLY A 40 -1.11 6.04 -26.00
CA GLY A 40 -1.02 5.92 -27.47
C GLY A 40 -1.96 4.88 -28.08
N ILE A 41 -3.13 4.63 -27.46
CA ILE A 41 -4.11 3.64 -27.90
C ILE A 41 -5.42 4.31 -28.32
N ARG A 42 -6.27 3.57 -29.03
CA ARG A 42 -7.63 4.02 -29.35
C ARG A 42 -8.56 3.84 -28.14
N ARG A 43 -9.56 4.73 -27.95
CA ARG A 43 -10.57 4.60 -26.90
C ARG A 43 -11.26 3.22 -26.90
N GLN A 44 -11.49 2.63 -28.06
CA GLN A 44 -12.08 1.30 -28.20
C GLN A 44 -11.24 0.23 -27.51
N SER A 45 -9.90 0.37 -27.53
CA SER A 45 -8.99 -0.54 -26.80
C SER A 45 -9.15 -0.44 -25.29
N PHE A 46 -9.46 0.75 -24.75
CA PHE A 46 -9.80 0.90 -23.33
C PHE A 46 -11.06 0.10 -23.00
N TYR A 47 -12.15 0.29 -23.76
CA TYR A 47 -13.43 -0.36 -23.53
C TYR A 47 -13.41 -1.88 -23.72
N TYR A 48 -12.40 -2.41 -24.42
CA TYR A 48 -12.16 -3.86 -24.44
C TYR A 48 -11.73 -4.41 -23.07
N HIS A 49 -11.08 -3.60 -22.23
CA HIS A 49 -10.52 -4.01 -20.95
C HIS A 49 -11.33 -3.56 -19.74
N PHE A 50 -11.98 -2.40 -19.80
CA PHE A 50 -12.70 -1.78 -18.70
C PHE A 50 -13.93 -1.03 -19.21
N SER A 51 -15.05 -1.13 -18.49
CA SER A 51 -16.28 -0.41 -18.81
C SER A 51 -16.14 1.09 -18.58
N ASP A 52 -15.42 1.46 -17.51
CA ASP A 52 -15.18 2.85 -17.15
C ASP A 52 -13.88 3.01 -16.32
N ILE A 53 -13.60 4.25 -15.90
CA ILE A 53 -12.40 4.61 -15.15
C ILE A 53 -12.44 4.05 -13.72
N TYR A 54 -13.62 3.91 -13.13
CA TYR A 54 -13.76 3.36 -11.78
C TYR A 54 -13.50 1.86 -11.74
N GLU A 55 -13.85 1.12 -12.81
CA GLU A 55 -13.46 -0.28 -12.95
C GLU A 55 -11.94 -0.42 -13.08
N LEU A 56 -11.28 0.44 -13.86
CA LEU A 56 -9.82 0.50 -13.90
C LEU A 56 -9.22 0.81 -12.51
N PHE A 57 -9.81 1.75 -11.76
CA PHE A 57 -9.36 2.09 -10.42
C PHE A 57 -9.52 0.91 -9.45
N THR A 58 -10.64 0.20 -9.50
CA THR A 58 -10.87 -1.02 -8.71
C THR A 58 -9.86 -2.11 -9.05
N TRP A 59 -9.59 -2.33 -10.34
CA TRP A 59 -8.56 -3.26 -10.77
C TRP A 59 -7.16 -2.84 -10.29
N SER A 60 -6.89 -1.54 -10.26
CA SER A 60 -5.64 -0.98 -9.73
C SER A 60 -5.46 -1.29 -8.23
N ILE A 61 -6.52 -1.23 -7.42
CA ILE A 61 -6.51 -1.61 -5.99
C ILE A 61 -6.10 -3.09 -5.85
N GLN A 62 -6.71 -3.98 -6.62
CA GLN A 62 -6.39 -5.42 -6.60
C GLN A 62 -4.95 -5.70 -7.06
N ARG A 63 -4.46 -4.96 -8.04
CA ARG A 63 -3.06 -5.04 -8.47
C ARG A 63 -2.12 -4.56 -7.38
N GLU A 64 -2.44 -3.44 -6.74
CA GLU A 64 -1.65 -2.87 -5.65
C GLU A 64 -1.52 -3.84 -4.48
N ARG A 65 -2.63 -4.47 -4.08
CA ARG A 65 -2.67 -5.52 -3.05
C ARG A 65 -1.68 -6.65 -3.37
N ARG A 66 -1.74 -7.22 -4.60
CA ARG A 66 -0.82 -8.29 -5.01
C ARG A 66 0.66 -7.87 -4.97
N LEU A 67 0.96 -6.62 -5.33
CA LEU A 67 2.32 -6.09 -5.30
C LEU A 67 2.86 -5.92 -3.88
N VAL A 68 2.02 -5.49 -2.95
CA VAL A 68 2.38 -5.37 -1.53
C VAL A 68 2.56 -6.75 -0.89
N GLN A 69 1.70 -7.70 -1.19
CA GLN A 69 1.85 -9.10 -0.73
C GLN A 69 3.17 -9.72 -1.19
N ALA A 70 3.53 -9.55 -2.47
CA ALA A 70 4.79 -10.05 -3.01
C ALA A 70 6.03 -9.38 -2.39
N GLN A 71 5.89 -8.16 -1.85
CA GLN A 71 6.96 -7.49 -1.09
C GLN A 71 7.08 -8.05 0.32
N GLN A 72 5.96 -8.32 0.99
CA GLN A 72 5.94 -8.87 2.35
C GLN A 72 6.70 -10.20 2.44
N GLU A 73 6.57 -11.09 1.45
CA GLU A 73 7.29 -12.37 1.41
C GLU A 73 8.82 -12.21 1.50
N LYS A 74 9.34 -11.02 1.16
CA LYS A 74 10.77 -10.68 1.20
C LYS A 74 11.19 -9.96 2.47
N CYS A 75 10.26 -9.59 3.33
CA CYS A 75 10.50 -8.80 4.54
C CYS A 75 10.41 -9.69 5.78
N LEU A 76 11.53 -9.82 6.50
CA LEU A 76 11.62 -10.60 7.74
C LEU A 76 11.27 -9.78 9.00
N ALA A 77 11.28 -8.44 8.92
CA ALA A 77 11.05 -7.56 10.06
C ALA A 77 9.94 -6.55 9.77
N TRP A 78 9.12 -6.27 10.78
CA TRP A 78 8.03 -5.29 10.74
C TRP A 78 8.50 -3.91 10.25
N GLN A 79 9.64 -3.41 10.78
CA GLN A 79 10.18 -2.12 10.40
C GLN A 79 10.49 -2.04 8.90
N GLN A 80 11.12 -3.09 8.34
CA GLN A 80 11.44 -3.15 6.92
C GLN A 80 10.17 -3.12 6.06
N LEU A 81 9.13 -3.85 6.48
CA LEU A 81 7.85 -3.86 5.79
C LEU A 81 7.23 -2.46 5.77
N ILE A 82 7.13 -1.80 6.93
CA ILE A 82 6.56 -0.45 7.04
C ILE A 82 7.33 0.54 6.17
N LEU A 83 8.66 0.50 6.19
CA LEU A 83 9.48 1.38 5.35
C LEU A 83 9.23 1.17 3.86
N GLN A 84 9.07 -0.06 3.42
CA GLN A 84 8.75 -0.35 2.02
C GLN A 84 7.34 0.16 1.64
N ILE A 85 6.37 0.00 2.55
CA ILE A 85 5.01 0.55 2.37
C ILE A 85 5.06 2.08 2.26
N LEU A 86 5.79 2.76 3.15
CA LEU A 86 5.92 4.22 3.13
C LEU A 86 6.57 4.71 1.83
N ARG A 87 7.66 4.09 1.38
CA ARG A 87 8.29 4.41 0.08
C ARG A 87 7.34 4.22 -1.09
N ARG A 88 6.52 3.17 -1.02
CA ARG A 88 5.53 2.89 -2.05
C ARG A 88 4.42 3.94 -2.09
N ILE A 89 3.96 4.36 -0.91
CA ILE A 89 3.00 5.46 -0.76
C ILE A 89 3.59 6.75 -1.35
N ASP A 90 4.82 7.11 -1.00
CA ASP A 90 5.48 8.32 -1.50
C ASP A 90 5.63 8.31 -3.03
N SER A 91 6.02 7.17 -3.60
CA SER A 91 6.14 7.02 -5.04
C SER A 91 4.80 7.16 -5.78
N ASN A 92 3.67 6.98 -5.09
CA ASN A 92 2.32 6.99 -5.65
C ASN A 92 1.35 7.85 -4.82
N LYS A 93 1.82 8.93 -4.21
CA LYS A 93 1.08 9.73 -3.21
C LYS A 93 -0.31 10.13 -3.69
N ALA A 94 -0.43 10.69 -4.88
CA ALA A 94 -1.71 11.11 -5.46
C ALA A 94 -2.71 9.95 -5.61
N TYR A 95 -2.23 8.75 -5.93
CA TYR A 95 -3.07 7.55 -5.97
C TYR A 95 -3.62 7.18 -4.59
N TYR A 96 -2.78 7.16 -3.55
CA TYR A 96 -3.21 6.82 -2.19
C TYR A 96 -4.10 7.91 -1.57
N GLN A 97 -3.86 9.18 -1.88
CA GLN A 97 -4.76 10.29 -1.51
C GLN A 97 -6.14 10.12 -2.17
N THR A 98 -6.18 9.77 -3.45
CA THR A 98 -7.42 9.46 -4.18
C THR A 98 -8.15 8.26 -3.58
N LEU A 99 -7.40 7.20 -3.24
CA LEU A 99 -7.94 6.01 -2.58
C LEU A 99 -8.61 6.37 -1.25
N LEU A 100 -7.94 7.13 -0.39
CA LEU A 100 -8.51 7.59 0.88
C LEU A 100 -9.75 8.46 0.68
N ARG A 101 -9.75 9.33 -0.32
CA ARG A 101 -10.86 10.22 -0.61
C ARG A 101 -12.10 9.45 -1.11
N ILE A 102 -11.92 8.41 -1.92
CA ILE A 102 -13.03 7.65 -2.52
C ILE A 102 -13.51 6.54 -1.60
N SER A 103 -12.59 5.77 -1.01
CA SER A 103 -12.89 4.55 -0.26
C SER A 103 -12.60 4.66 1.23
N GLY A 104 -12.15 5.84 1.70
CA GLY A 104 -11.75 6.02 3.09
C GLY A 104 -10.63 5.05 3.51
N GLN A 105 -10.61 4.70 4.78
CA GLN A 105 -9.64 3.73 5.30
C GLN A 105 -9.88 2.30 4.78
N GLU A 106 -11.09 1.97 4.33
CA GLU A 106 -11.38 0.63 3.80
C GLU A 106 -10.56 0.29 2.55
N GLY A 107 -10.33 1.26 1.65
CA GLY A 107 -9.47 1.05 0.48
C GLY A 107 -8.02 0.71 0.86
N LEU A 108 -7.48 1.34 1.91
CA LEU A 108 -6.17 0.98 2.45
C LEU A 108 -6.19 -0.41 3.11
N ARG A 109 -7.25 -0.75 3.86
CA ARG A 109 -7.42 -2.06 4.48
C ARG A 109 -7.49 -3.17 3.44
N GLU A 110 -8.12 -2.93 2.31
CA GLU A 110 -8.16 -3.88 1.19
C GLU A 110 -6.76 -4.18 0.64
N ILE A 111 -5.88 -3.18 0.57
CA ILE A 111 -4.51 -3.35 0.05
C ILE A 111 -3.59 -3.97 1.10
N LEU A 112 -3.61 -3.50 2.34
CA LEU A 112 -2.60 -3.76 3.35
C LEU A 112 -3.06 -4.73 4.45
N GLY A 113 -4.38 -4.97 4.60
CA GLY A 113 -4.94 -5.69 5.75
C GLY A 113 -4.42 -7.11 5.89
N GLU A 114 -4.35 -7.85 4.78
CA GLU A 114 -3.84 -9.22 4.79
C GLU A 114 -2.34 -9.28 5.13
N VAL A 115 -1.57 -8.33 4.61
CA VAL A 115 -0.13 -8.22 4.88
C VAL A 115 0.12 -7.96 6.36
N PHE A 116 -0.66 -7.09 6.99
CA PHE A 116 -0.54 -6.83 8.43
C PHE A 116 -0.97 -8.03 9.26
N CYS A 117 -2.07 -8.70 8.90
CA CYS A 117 -2.53 -9.91 9.58
C CYS A 117 -1.48 -11.03 9.52
N GLN A 118 -0.92 -11.29 8.34
CA GLN A 118 0.12 -12.32 8.20
C GLN A 118 1.39 -11.97 8.95
N THR A 119 1.79 -10.70 8.98
CA THR A 119 2.97 -10.25 9.75
C THR A 119 2.74 -10.39 11.25
N GLU A 120 1.51 -10.18 11.73
CA GLU A 120 1.10 -10.45 13.11
C GLU A 120 1.28 -11.93 13.47
N ILE A 121 0.74 -12.83 12.66
CA ILE A 121 0.84 -14.28 12.84
C ILE A 121 2.32 -14.72 12.84
N GLN A 122 3.12 -14.26 11.91
CA GLN A 122 4.55 -14.58 11.82
C GLN A 122 5.32 -14.07 13.05
N THR A 123 4.98 -12.88 13.55
CA THR A 123 5.59 -12.30 14.74
C THR A 123 5.28 -13.15 15.98
N LEU A 124 4.03 -13.56 16.17
CA LEU A 124 3.64 -14.44 17.26
C LEU A 124 4.35 -15.79 17.19
N ALA A 125 4.36 -16.43 16.01
CA ALA A 125 5.03 -17.71 15.80
C ALA A 125 6.55 -17.62 16.07
N PHE A 126 7.19 -16.51 15.72
CA PHE A 126 8.60 -16.26 16.04
C PHE A 126 8.84 -16.22 17.54
N TYR A 127 8.02 -15.50 18.30
CA TYR A 127 8.16 -15.42 19.75
C TYR A 127 7.83 -16.75 20.44
N GLN A 128 6.79 -17.47 20.00
CA GLN A 128 6.48 -18.81 20.48
C GLN A 128 7.68 -19.76 20.36
N LYS A 129 8.30 -19.78 19.18
CA LYS A 129 9.50 -20.61 18.95
C LYS A 129 10.70 -20.18 19.78
N ARG A 130 10.90 -18.88 19.97
CA ARG A 130 12.05 -18.31 20.69
C ARG A 130 11.98 -18.56 22.20
N TYR A 131 10.77 -18.57 22.78
CA TYR A 131 10.53 -18.64 24.21
C TYR A 131 9.70 -19.86 24.62
N ALA A 132 9.82 -20.97 23.90
CA ALA A 132 9.00 -22.18 24.07
C ALA A 132 8.97 -22.73 25.52
N GLY A 133 10.04 -22.54 26.31
CA GLY A 133 10.12 -23.01 27.71
C GLY A 133 9.37 -22.13 28.72
N GLY A 134 8.90 -20.95 28.36
CA GLY A 134 8.21 -20.00 29.25
C GLY A 134 6.92 -19.41 28.64
N TRP A 135 6.42 -19.99 27.55
CA TRP A 135 5.24 -19.50 26.85
C TRP A 135 3.96 -19.94 27.56
N SER A 136 3.27 -18.99 28.15
CA SER A 136 1.96 -19.23 28.77
C SER A 136 0.84 -18.64 27.91
N SER A 137 -0.38 -19.16 28.09
CA SER A 137 -1.58 -18.60 27.43
C SER A 137 -1.82 -17.13 27.78
N GLU A 138 -1.47 -16.73 28.99
CA GLU A 138 -1.56 -15.33 29.45
C GLU A 138 -0.57 -14.44 28.69
N LEU A 139 0.68 -14.86 28.52
CA LEU A 139 1.70 -14.15 27.75
C LEU A 139 1.28 -14.03 26.28
N GLU A 140 0.73 -15.09 25.70
CA GLU A 140 0.22 -15.08 24.33
C GLU A 140 -0.90 -14.05 24.14
N ALA A 141 -1.86 -14.01 25.07
CA ALA A 141 -2.95 -13.05 25.03
C ALA A 141 -2.46 -11.60 25.13
N GLN A 142 -1.47 -11.35 25.99
CA GLN A 142 -0.87 -10.02 26.15
C GLN A 142 -0.10 -9.60 24.90
N LEU A 143 0.73 -10.46 24.33
CA LEU A 143 1.49 -10.17 23.09
C LEU A 143 0.55 -9.96 21.90
N SER A 144 -0.48 -10.76 21.75
CA SER A 144 -1.51 -10.57 20.71
C SER A 144 -2.20 -9.22 20.84
N ARG A 145 -2.44 -8.74 22.05
CA ARG A 145 -3.00 -7.39 22.30
C ARG A 145 -2.03 -6.29 21.87
N ILE A 146 -0.76 -6.40 22.28
CA ILE A 146 0.29 -5.42 21.92
C ILE A 146 0.46 -5.34 20.40
N ILE A 147 0.50 -6.48 19.71
CA ILE A 147 0.66 -6.54 18.26
C ILE A 147 -0.54 -5.89 17.57
N ARG A 148 -1.77 -6.17 18.00
CA ARG A 148 -2.98 -5.52 17.45
C ARG A 148 -2.96 -4.01 17.66
N GLN A 149 -2.62 -3.53 18.86
CA GLN A 149 -2.48 -2.09 19.11
C GLN A 149 -1.45 -1.44 18.20
N ARG A 150 -0.33 -2.11 17.94
CA ARG A 150 0.68 -1.64 16.97
C ARG A 150 0.12 -1.52 15.57
N VAL A 151 -0.68 -2.49 15.12
CA VAL A 151 -1.35 -2.43 13.81
C VAL A 151 -2.32 -1.24 13.75
N ASP A 152 -3.13 -1.03 14.78
CA ASP A 152 -4.07 0.09 14.84
C ASP A 152 -3.36 1.45 14.80
N VAL A 153 -2.28 1.61 15.56
CA VAL A 153 -1.44 2.82 15.50
C VAL A 153 -0.86 3.00 14.10
N THR A 154 -0.41 1.92 13.46
CA THR A 154 0.14 1.97 12.10
C THR A 154 -0.91 2.43 11.08
N TRP A 155 -2.17 2.02 11.19
CA TRP A 155 -3.25 2.53 10.32
C TRP A 155 -3.43 4.05 10.43
N ILE A 156 -3.41 4.58 11.65
CA ILE A 156 -3.48 6.01 11.90
C ILE A 156 -2.29 6.71 11.26
N LEU A 157 -1.07 6.22 11.52
CA LEU A 157 0.16 6.80 10.98
C LEU A 157 0.19 6.81 9.45
N LEU A 158 -0.24 5.73 8.79
CA LEU A 158 -0.31 5.66 7.33
C LEU A 158 -1.29 6.68 6.76
N THR A 159 -2.45 6.86 7.40
CA THR A 159 -3.43 7.87 6.99
C THR A 159 -2.85 9.28 7.09
N TYR A 160 -2.16 9.61 8.18
CA TYR A 160 -1.47 10.88 8.33
C TYR A 160 -0.33 11.02 7.33
N TRP A 161 0.47 9.97 7.11
CA TRP A 161 1.57 9.97 6.14
C TRP A 161 1.11 10.31 4.72
N ILE A 162 0.02 9.70 4.26
CA ILE A 162 -0.55 9.95 2.94
C ILE A 162 -0.93 11.43 2.78
N ASN A 163 -1.41 12.06 3.85
CA ASN A 163 -1.85 13.47 3.84
C ASN A 163 -0.76 14.45 4.25
N SER A 164 0.40 13.98 4.76
CA SER A 164 1.49 14.87 5.20
C SER A 164 2.07 15.65 4.02
N GLU A 165 2.32 16.94 4.22
CA GLU A 165 2.87 17.83 3.19
C GLU A 165 4.33 18.18 3.46
N THR A 166 4.75 18.18 4.73
CA THR A 166 6.08 18.62 5.15
C THR A 166 7.00 17.46 5.56
N ALA A 167 8.32 17.67 5.41
CA ALA A 167 9.33 16.75 5.90
C ALA A 167 9.29 16.61 7.43
N ALA A 168 9.00 17.70 8.16
CA ALA A 168 8.91 17.70 9.62
C ALA A 168 7.76 16.81 10.13
N GLU A 169 6.58 16.83 9.48
CA GLU A 169 5.48 15.93 9.82
C GLU A 169 5.87 14.46 9.62
N ARG A 170 6.56 14.16 8.54
CA ARG A 170 7.04 12.79 8.24
C ARG A 170 8.08 12.31 9.23
N GLU A 171 9.03 13.16 9.62
CA GLU A 171 10.03 12.87 10.64
C GLU A 171 9.38 12.55 11.99
N LEU A 172 8.39 13.36 12.39
CA LEU A 172 7.59 13.09 13.60
C LEU A 172 6.90 11.72 13.53
N LEU A 173 6.22 11.42 12.43
CA LEU A 173 5.52 10.15 12.24
C LEU A 173 6.49 8.96 12.28
N LEU A 174 7.67 9.08 11.66
CA LEU A 174 8.70 8.03 11.71
C LEU A 174 9.24 7.81 13.12
N SER A 175 9.41 8.87 13.91
CA SER A 175 9.87 8.75 15.30
C SER A 175 8.90 7.96 16.18
N MET A 176 7.60 7.97 15.84
CA MET A 176 6.56 7.22 16.55
C MET A 176 6.57 5.70 16.20
N LEU A 177 7.23 5.28 15.14
CA LEU A 177 7.37 3.86 14.76
C LEU A 177 8.41 3.09 15.61
N GLY A 178 9.10 3.76 16.55
CA GLY A 178 10.05 3.16 17.48
C GLY A 178 11.52 3.35 17.09
N PRO A 179 12.47 2.75 17.84
CA PRO A 179 13.90 3.00 17.70
C PRO A 179 14.51 2.69 16.33
N GLY A 180 13.84 1.93 15.47
CA GLY A 180 14.22 1.80 14.04
C GLY A 180 13.71 2.94 13.14
N GLY A 181 12.85 3.82 13.67
CA GLY A 181 12.29 4.95 12.90
C GLY A 181 13.32 6.04 12.58
N GLN A 182 14.28 6.26 13.48
CA GLN A 182 15.32 7.28 13.26
C GLN A 182 16.31 6.92 12.16
N ASP A 183 16.74 5.65 12.08
CA ASP A 183 17.58 5.16 10.96
C ASP A 183 16.80 5.17 9.63
N ALA A 184 15.48 5.05 9.72
CA ALA A 184 14.56 5.13 8.60
C ALA A 184 14.37 6.56 8.07
N CYS A 185 14.45 7.58 8.92
CA CYS A 185 14.41 9.00 8.52
C CYS A 185 15.51 9.32 7.52
N ALA A 186 16.74 8.89 7.78
CA ALA A 186 17.88 9.12 6.90
C ALA A 186 17.69 8.48 5.51
N ALA A 187 16.95 7.39 5.43
CA ALA A 187 16.74 6.64 4.18
C ALA A 187 15.52 7.10 3.34
N LEU A 188 14.60 7.89 3.94
CA LEU A 188 13.38 8.38 3.28
C LEU A 188 13.41 9.87 2.94
N LEU A 189 14.36 10.64 3.54
CA LEU A 189 14.49 12.09 3.34
C LEU A 189 15.57 12.45 2.30
N ILE A 190 16.25 11.47 1.71
CA ILE A 190 17.17 11.61 0.57
C ILE A 190 16.41 11.24 -0.70
#